data_8244fb5ac6a224dec50f4678b4b67df2
#
_entry.id   8244fb5ac6a224dec50f4678b4b67df2
#
_cell.length_a   1.000
_cell.length_b   1.000
_cell.length_c   1.000
_cell.angle_alpha   90.00
_cell.angle_beta   90.00
_cell.angle_gamma   90.00
#
_symmetry.space_group_name_H-M   'P 1'
#
loop_
_entity.id
_entity.type
_entity.pdbx_description
1 polymer ?
#
loop_
_entity_poly.entity_id
_entity_poly.type
_entity_poly.pdbx_seq_one_letter_code
_entity_poly.pdbx_strand_id
1 'polypeptide(L)'
;MKLNSFQVSAEHPVFAYSLGLLIRKSDMTLVRYTGKGGACEVYWGIRSIGAHAFEHSKVTSVILPDSVTSIGKQAFLCCSNLSSITIPDTVTSIGSQCFYLCKGLKTISLPAGLTDIDFGIFGWCTGLKSIEIDPANPVYEMKDGMLIDKKDQKLVYLLNAVKGICEVPDGIREIGSRAFEANNSLKEIIFPGSVETIQPEAIEYCKNLTSVKLPGGINVINAYMFSNCPKLTSLVIPDGVTSIYVGAFENCKGLKEVVIPASVTFINNGIFSDSKQLVCTVADGSYAKEYCEANNIKYVIK
;
A
#
# COMPACT_ATOMS: atom_id res chain seq x y z
N MET A 1 -24.25 -10.66 3.09
CA MET A 1 -24.99 -11.69 3.82
C MET A 1 -24.10 -12.18 4.97
N LYS A 2 -24.48 -11.95 6.23
CA LYS A 2 -23.72 -12.48 7.38
C LYS A 2 -24.20 -13.89 7.64
N LEU A 3 -23.35 -14.89 7.39
CA LEU A 3 -23.56 -16.25 7.85
C LEU A 3 -23.39 -16.27 9.38
N ASN A 4 -24.46 -16.43 10.12
CA ASN A 4 -24.45 -16.43 11.59
C ASN A 4 -24.09 -17.79 12.20
N SER A 5 -24.11 -18.87 11.42
CA SER A 5 -23.67 -20.21 11.84
C SER A 5 -23.15 -20.98 10.63
N PHE A 6 -22.16 -21.80 10.88
CA PHE A 6 -21.52 -22.65 9.88
C PHE A 6 -21.35 -24.04 10.49
N GLN A 7 -21.77 -25.07 9.81
CA GLN A 7 -21.59 -26.46 10.22
C GLN A 7 -20.97 -27.26 9.07
N VAL A 8 -19.99 -28.07 9.39
CA VAL A 8 -19.37 -29.03 8.47
C VAL A 8 -19.48 -30.39 9.12
N SER A 9 -19.99 -31.37 8.37
CA SER A 9 -20.01 -32.77 8.85
C SER A 9 -18.59 -33.20 9.22
N ALA A 10 -18.46 -34.01 10.28
CA ALA A 10 -17.19 -34.60 10.65
C ALA A 10 -16.56 -35.43 9.53
N GLU A 11 -17.44 -36.10 8.73
CA GLU A 11 -17.06 -36.92 7.59
C GLU A 11 -16.88 -36.16 6.28
N HIS A 12 -16.97 -34.80 6.31
CA HIS A 12 -16.82 -33.99 5.08
C HIS A 12 -15.46 -34.24 4.43
N PRO A 13 -15.38 -34.62 3.15
CA PRO A 13 -14.12 -35.10 2.55
C PRO A 13 -13.06 -33.98 2.39
N VAL A 14 -13.49 -32.71 2.23
CA VAL A 14 -12.60 -31.59 1.90
C VAL A 14 -12.32 -30.68 3.08
N PHE A 15 -13.34 -30.43 3.91
CA PHE A 15 -13.24 -29.43 4.99
C PHE A 15 -13.39 -30.03 6.38
N ALA A 16 -12.71 -29.43 7.33
CA ALA A 16 -12.92 -29.59 8.76
C ALA A 16 -13.35 -28.24 9.37
N TYR A 17 -14.13 -28.30 10.45
CA TYR A 17 -14.54 -27.13 11.18
C TYR A 17 -14.40 -27.35 12.69
N SER A 18 -13.63 -26.49 13.33
CA SER A 18 -13.42 -26.55 14.77
C SER A 18 -13.11 -25.15 15.32
N LEU A 19 -13.66 -24.83 16.49
CA LEU A 19 -13.38 -23.55 17.21
C LEU A 19 -13.55 -22.28 16.36
N GLY A 20 -14.48 -22.32 15.41
CA GLY A 20 -14.69 -21.17 14.49
C GLY A 20 -13.72 -21.13 13.32
N LEU A 21 -12.89 -22.14 13.12
CA LEU A 21 -11.94 -22.26 12.03
C LEU A 21 -12.44 -23.28 10.99
N LEU A 22 -12.63 -22.81 9.76
CA LEU A 22 -12.89 -23.66 8.59
C LEU A 22 -11.57 -23.98 7.90
N ILE A 23 -11.23 -25.25 7.79
CA ILE A 23 -9.92 -25.72 7.31
C ILE A 23 -10.11 -26.62 6.13
N ARG A 24 -9.31 -26.43 5.09
CA ARG A 24 -9.18 -27.36 3.97
C ARG A 24 -8.18 -28.46 4.37
N LYS A 25 -8.66 -29.71 4.39
CA LYS A 25 -7.90 -30.87 4.88
C LYS A 25 -6.70 -31.23 4.02
N SER A 26 -6.79 -31.00 2.68
CA SER A 26 -5.77 -31.44 1.72
C SER A 26 -4.40 -30.77 1.93
N ASP A 27 -4.37 -29.53 2.42
CA ASP A 27 -3.17 -28.72 2.60
C ASP A 27 -3.13 -28.00 3.94
N MET A 28 -4.06 -28.30 4.83
CA MET A 28 -4.18 -27.68 6.16
C MET A 28 -4.25 -26.14 6.07
N THR A 29 -4.96 -25.59 5.07
CA THR A 29 -5.19 -24.16 4.94
C THR A 29 -6.39 -23.73 5.80
N LEU A 30 -6.21 -22.73 6.65
CA LEU A 30 -7.33 -22.00 7.27
C LEU A 30 -8.03 -21.18 6.20
N VAL A 31 -9.21 -21.60 5.79
CA VAL A 31 -10.00 -20.96 4.72
C VAL A 31 -10.82 -19.78 5.26
N ARG A 32 -11.42 -19.94 6.44
CA ARG A 32 -12.24 -18.90 7.04
C ARG A 32 -12.32 -18.99 8.56
N TYR A 33 -12.22 -17.85 9.22
CA TYR A 33 -12.58 -17.66 10.62
C TYR A 33 -14.01 -17.18 10.74
N THR A 34 -14.82 -17.86 11.54
CA THR A 34 -16.24 -17.57 11.78
C THR A 34 -16.54 -17.36 13.25
N GLY A 35 -15.51 -17.25 14.09
CA GLY A 35 -15.64 -17.02 15.52
C GLY A 35 -16.22 -15.64 15.85
N LYS A 36 -16.62 -15.48 17.10
CA LYS A 36 -17.30 -14.26 17.60
C LYS A 36 -16.37 -13.05 17.75
N GLY A 37 -15.04 -13.21 17.53
CA GLY A 37 -14.02 -12.21 17.77
C GLY A 37 -13.29 -12.43 19.10
N GLY A 38 -12.54 -11.40 19.56
CA GLY A 38 -11.66 -11.54 20.73
C GLY A 38 -10.31 -12.15 20.39
N ALA A 39 -9.65 -12.75 21.37
CA ALA A 39 -8.39 -13.48 21.14
C ALA A 39 -8.65 -14.77 20.36
N CYS A 40 -7.81 -15.04 19.37
CA CYS A 40 -7.86 -16.27 18.57
C CYS A 40 -6.48 -16.90 18.57
N GLU A 41 -6.41 -18.15 19.03
CA GLU A 41 -5.24 -18.99 18.87
C GLU A 41 -5.52 -20.00 17.75
N VAL A 42 -4.71 -19.95 16.70
CA VAL A 42 -4.76 -20.91 15.60
C VAL A 42 -4.02 -22.16 16.06
N TYR A 43 -4.69 -23.31 16.07
CA TYR A 43 -4.09 -24.53 16.61
C TYR A 43 -3.02 -25.11 15.69
N TRP A 44 -2.13 -25.88 16.28
CA TRP A 44 -1.02 -26.54 15.60
C TRP A 44 -1.50 -27.47 14.47
N GLY A 45 -0.74 -27.53 13.38
CA GLY A 45 -1.05 -28.32 12.19
C GLY A 45 -1.62 -27.50 11.04
N ILE A 46 -2.15 -26.29 11.29
CA ILE A 46 -2.48 -25.35 10.20
C ILE A 46 -1.17 -24.91 9.54
N ARG A 47 -1.09 -25.02 8.21
CA ARG A 47 0.12 -24.70 7.43
C ARG A 47 0.05 -23.35 6.72
N SER A 48 -1.16 -22.88 6.43
CA SER A 48 -1.35 -21.63 5.71
C SER A 48 -2.59 -20.90 6.22
N ILE A 49 -2.50 -19.59 6.33
CA ILE A 49 -3.66 -18.72 6.50
C ILE A 49 -4.12 -18.33 5.09
N GLY A 50 -5.28 -18.81 4.67
CA GLY A 50 -5.80 -18.58 3.33
C GLY A 50 -6.16 -17.13 3.05
N ALA A 51 -6.33 -16.80 1.75
CA ALA A 51 -6.82 -15.48 1.36
C ALA A 51 -8.16 -15.18 2.01
N HIS A 52 -8.32 -13.95 2.54
CA HIS A 52 -9.53 -13.48 3.23
C HIS A 52 -9.93 -14.28 4.49
N ALA A 53 -9.05 -15.09 5.07
CA ALA A 53 -9.41 -16.02 6.15
C ALA A 53 -10.04 -15.34 7.37
N PHE A 54 -9.53 -14.19 7.80
CA PHE A 54 -10.05 -13.38 8.91
C PHE A 54 -10.74 -12.08 8.46
N GLU A 55 -10.96 -11.90 7.16
CA GLU A 55 -11.52 -10.66 6.62
C GLU A 55 -12.78 -10.22 7.37
N HIS A 56 -12.82 -8.92 7.78
CA HIS A 56 -13.90 -8.32 8.58
C HIS A 56 -14.18 -9.00 9.93
N SER A 57 -13.25 -9.82 10.43
CA SER A 57 -13.42 -10.43 11.75
C SER A 57 -13.26 -9.40 12.88
N LYS A 58 -13.83 -9.73 14.04
CA LYS A 58 -13.73 -8.92 15.26
C LYS A 58 -12.61 -9.40 16.19
N VAL A 59 -11.62 -10.12 15.66
CA VAL A 59 -10.47 -10.56 16.46
C VAL A 59 -9.70 -9.37 17.02
N THR A 60 -9.26 -9.49 18.27
CA THR A 60 -8.44 -8.46 18.93
C THR A 60 -6.98 -8.86 18.98
N SER A 61 -6.70 -10.17 19.03
CA SER A 61 -5.36 -10.72 18.91
C SER A 61 -5.40 -12.07 18.21
N VAL A 62 -4.31 -12.40 17.51
CA VAL A 62 -4.15 -13.69 16.83
C VAL A 62 -2.76 -14.25 17.15
N ILE A 63 -2.70 -15.53 17.53
CA ILE A 63 -1.46 -16.27 17.68
C ILE A 63 -1.43 -17.36 16.62
N LEU A 64 -0.42 -17.32 15.77
CA LEU A 64 -0.17 -18.32 14.73
C LEU A 64 0.85 -19.33 15.24
N PRO A 65 0.64 -20.64 15.02
CA PRO A 65 1.59 -21.68 15.43
C PRO A 65 2.77 -21.79 14.46
N ASP A 66 3.87 -22.38 14.90
CA ASP A 66 5.08 -22.60 14.09
C ASP A 66 4.87 -23.55 12.90
N SER A 67 3.69 -24.15 12.75
CA SER A 67 3.34 -24.90 11.55
C SER A 67 2.93 -24.02 10.37
N VAL A 68 2.63 -22.71 10.59
CA VAL A 68 2.24 -21.77 9.55
C VAL A 68 3.46 -21.28 8.80
N THR A 69 3.43 -21.39 7.46
CA THR A 69 4.52 -20.96 6.58
C THR A 69 4.15 -19.79 5.67
N SER A 70 2.85 -19.49 5.52
CA SER A 70 2.39 -18.40 4.67
C SER A 70 1.09 -17.77 5.16
N ILE A 71 0.95 -16.46 4.89
CA ILE A 71 -0.27 -15.70 5.15
C ILE A 71 -0.76 -15.13 3.82
N GLY A 72 -1.97 -15.50 3.43
CA GLY A 72 -2.50 -15.17 2.11
C GLY A 72 -2.96 -13.73 1.94
N LYS A 73 -3.26 -13.37 0.69
CA LYS A 73 -3.80 -12.06 0.30
C LYS A 73 -5.01 -11.70 1.15
N GLN A 74 -5.02 -10.44 1.68
CA GLN A 74 -6.15 -9.89 2.42
C GLN A 74 -6.61 -10.74 3.61
N ALA A 75 -5.72 -11.59 4.16
CA ALA A 75 -6.08 -12.53 5.22
C ALA A 75 -6.72 -11.85 6.44
N PHE A 76 -6.28 -10.66 6.81
CA PHE A 76 -6.80 -9.85 7.91
C PHE A 76 -7.44 -8.53 7.43
N LEU A 77 -7.86 -8.45 6.17
CA LEU A 77 -8.51 -7.24 5.62
C LEU A 77 -9.64 -6.76 6.53
N CYS A 78 -9.64 -5.45 6.88
CA CYS A 78 -10.66 -4.83 7.70
C CYS A 78 -10.82 -5.41 9.12
N CYS A 79 -9.79 -6.07 9.68
CA CYS A 79 -9.78 -6.48 11.08
C CYS A 79 -9.51 -5.26 11.98
N SER A 80 -10.46 -4.33 12.05
CA SER A 80 -10.27 -3.02 12.70
C SER A 80 -9.99 -3.10 14.21
N ASN A 81 -10.33 -4.23 14.87
CA ASN A 81 -10.09 -4.45 16.29
C ASN A 81 -8.78 -5.18 16.57
N LEU A 82 -8.10 -5.70 15.54
CA LEU A 82 -6.84 -6.42 15.70
C LEU A 82 -5.78 -5.46 16.26
N SER A 83 -5.33 -5.72 17.48
CA SER A 83 -4.32 -4.91 18.16
C SER A 83 -2.94 -5.55 18.15
N SER A 84 -2.88 -6.89 18.05
CA SER A 84 -1.64 -7.65 18.00
C SER A 84 -1.80 -8.95 17.21
N ILE A 85 -0.71 -9.37 16.60
CA ILE A 85 -0.58 -10.67 15.95
C ILE A 85 0.83 -11.20 16.20
N THR A 86 0.93 -12.48 16.58
CA THR A 86 2.20 -13.19 16.67
C THR A 86 2.39 -14.00 15.39
N ILE A 87 3.44 -13.66 14.64
CA ILE A 87 3.82 -14.31 13.39
C ILE A 87 5.09 -15.14 13.68
N PRO A 88 5.06 -16.47 13.52
CA PRO A 88 6.22 -17.32 13.80
C PRO A 88 7.31 -17.20 12.73
N ASP A 89 8.55 -17.59 13.08
CA ASP A 89 9.73 -17.55 12.20
C ASP A 89 9.62 -18.45 10.97
N THR A 90 8.71 -19.40 11.00
CA THR A 90 8.39 -20.28 9.87
C THR A 90 7.64 -19.60 8.74
N VAL A 91 7.06 -18.40 8.97
CA VAL A 91 6.35 -17.64 7.94
C VAL A 91 7.35 -16.97 7.01
N THR A 92 7.31 -17.37 5.74
CA THR A 92 8.21 -16.85 4.69
C THR A 92 7.56 -15.84 3.78
N SER A 93 6.21 -15.81 3.70
CA SER A 93 5.49 -14.90 2.80
C SER A 93 4.22 -14.31 3.42
N ILE A 94 3.96 -13.03 3.10
CA ILE A 94 2.73 -12.31 3.46
C ILE A 94 2.17 -11.67 2.19
N GLY A 95 0.96 -12.10 1.80
CA GLY A 95 0.31 -11.65 0.57
C GLY A 95 -0.23 -10.22 0.64
N SER A 96 -0.58 -9.69 -0.54
CA SER A 96 -1.02 -8.32 -0.74
C SER A 96 -2.17 -7.91 0.17
N GLN A 97 -2.09 -6.68 0.68
CA GLN A 97 -3.14 -6.07 1.51
C GLN A 97 -3.52 -6.90 2.75
N CYS A 98 -2.60 -7.73 3.25
CA CYS A 98 -2.86 -8.68 4.34
C CYS A 98 -3.49 -8.00 5.56
N PHE A 99 -2.95 -6.87 6.01
CA PHE A 99 -3.43 -6.11 7.16
C PHE A 99 -4.14 -4.80 6.76
N TYR A 100 -4.60 -4.69 5.52
CA TYR A 100 -5.25 -3.47 5.04
C TYR A 100 -6.46 -3.10 5.90
N LEU A 101 -6.56 -1.82 6.34
CA LEU A 101 -7.60 -1.32 7.25
C LEU A 101 -7.59 -1.93 8.67
N CYS A 102 -6.49 -2.53 9.11
CA CYS A 102 -6.31 -2.95 10.50
C CYS A 102 -6.01 -1.75 11.41
N LYS A 103 -6.99 -0.86 11.59
CA LYS A 103 -6.83 0.42 12.32
C LYS A 103 -6.46 0.27 13.79
N GLY A 104 -6.77 -0.88 14.38
CA GLY A 104 -6.43 -1.21 15.77
C GLY A 104 -4.97 -1.59 15.99
N LEU A 105 -4.27 -2.06 14.94
CA LEU A 105 -2.90 -2.54 15.01
C LEU A 105 -1.95 -1.41 15.42
N LYS A 106 -1.21 -1.61 16.52
CA LYS A 106 -0.28 -0.61 17.07
C LYS A 106 1.16 -0.91 16.74
N THR A 107 1.52 -2.16 16.88
CA THR A 107 2.85 -2.70 16.62
C THR A 107 2.72 -4.03 15.92
N ILE A 108 3.71 -4.39 15.12
CA ILE A 108 3.84 -5.70 14.52
C ILE A 108 5.32 -6.08 14.49
N SER A 109 5.62 -7.34 14.81
CA SER A 109 6.96 -7.90 14.65
C SER A 109 6.98 -8.80 13.43
N LEU A 110 7.92 -8.58 12.53
CA LEU A 110 8.15 -9.35 11.32
C LEU A 110 9.33 -10.30 11.56
N PRO A 111 9.14 -11.62 11.36
CA PRO A 111 10.12 -12.62 11.78
C PRO A 111 11.34 -12.71 10.84
N ALA A 112 12.38 -13.40 11.34
CA ALA A 112 13.61 -13.66 10.58
C ALA A 112 13.37 -14.43 9.28
N GLY A 113 12.42 -15.37 9.26
CA GLY A 113 12.11 -16.20 8.09
C GLY A 113 11.38 -15.48 6.96
N LEU A 114 10.84 -14.28 7.21
CA LEU A 114 10.03 -13.55 6.23
C LEU A 114 10.90 -12.97 5.11
N THR A 115 10.70 -13.44 3.89
CA THR A 115 11.46 -13.05 2.71
C THR A 115 10.63 -12.49 1.57
N ASP A 116 9.31 -12.56 1.67
CA ASP A 116 8.39 -12.11 0.64
C ASP A 116 7.22 -11.34 1.25
N ILE A 117 7.18 -10.05 1.01
CA ILE A 117 6.08 -9.14 1.36
C ILE A 117 5.53 -8.54 0.08
N ASP A 118 4.27 -8.85 -0.20
CA ASP A 118 3.55 -8.30 -1.34
C ASP A 118 3.08 -6.84 -1.05
N PHE A 119 2.45 -6.18 -2.01
CA PHE A 119 2.15 -4.76 -1.92
C PHE A 119 1.01 -4.42 -0.95
N GLY A 120 1.08 -3.19 -0.41
CA GLY A 120 -0.01 -2.55 0.33
C GLY A 120 -0.39 -3.21 1.64
N ILE A 121 0.52 -3.99 2.27
CA ILE A 121 0.17 -4.85 3.41
C ILE A 121 -0.38 -4.07 4.61
N PHE A 122 0.03 -2.82 4.81
CA PHE A 122 -0.37 -1.97 5.93
C PHE A 122 -1.20 -0.74 5.51
N GLY A 123 -1.75 -0.73 4.30
CA GLY A 123 -2.58 0.38 3.84
C GLY A 123 -3.70 0.69 4.84
N TRP A 124 -3.90 1.98 5.16
CA TRP A 124 -4.89 2.42 6.15
C TRP A 124 -4.74 1.86 7.57
N CYS A 125 -3.59 1.31 7.93
CA CYS A 125 -3.27 0.96 9.32
C CYS A 125 -2.95 2.22 10.13
N THR A 126 -3.90 3.13 10.25
CA THR A 126 -3.70 4.46 10.85
C THR A 126 -3.28 4.43 12.32
N GLY A 127 -3.43 3.29 12.98
CA GLY A 127 -2.99 3.06 14.35
C GLY A 127 -1.53 2.60 14.48
N LEU A 128 -0.91 2.14 13.38
CA LEU A 128 0.41 1.52 13.40
C LEU A 128 1.52 2.53 13.71
N LYS A 129 2.24 2.31 14.80
CA LYS A 129 3.28 3.20 15.32
C LYS A 129 4.68 2.65 15.13
N SER A 130 4.83 1.33 15.13
CA SER A 130 6.12 0.67 14.95
C SER A 130 5.97 -0.66 14.22
N ILE A 131 6.96 -0.97 13.41
CA ILE A 131 7.21 -2.29 12.85
C ILE A 131 8.58 -2.70 13.37
N GLU A 132 8.65 -3.84 14.02
CA GLU A 132 9.89 -4.45 14.48
C GLU A 132 10.31 -5.51 13.47
N ILE A 133 11.57 -5.49 13.08
CA ILE A 133 12.13 -6.51 12.19
C ILE A 133 13.11 -7.34 13.03
N ASP A 134 13.00 -8.66 12.96
CA ASP A 134 13.99 -9.53 13.59
C ASP A 134 15.39 -9.20 13.05
N PRO A 135 16.40 -8.96 13.90
CA PRO A 135 17.74 -8.60 13.45
C PRO A 135 18.39 -9.62 12.50
N ALA A 136 17.95 -10.87 12.53
CA ALA A 136 18.41 -11.92 11.62
C ALA A 136 17.69 -11.91 10.26
N ASN A 137 16.69 -11.02 10.05
CA ASN A 137 15.99 -10.96 8.76
C ASN A 137 16.93 -10.52 7.64
N PRO A 138 17.11 -11.36 6.59
CA PRO A 138 18.08 -11.07 5.54
C PRO A 138 17.59 -10.04 4.51
N VAL A 139 16.28 -9.83 4.41
CA VAL A 139 15.65 -9.06 3.32
C VAL A 139 15.21 -7.68 3.78
N TYR A 140 14.50 -7.59 4.92
CA TYR A 140 13.86 -6.36 5.35
C TYR A 140 14.63 -5.64 6.44
N GLU A 141 14.51 -4.32 6.46
CA GLU A 141 14.95 -3.45 7.56
C GLU A 141 13.98 -2.29 7.80
N MET A 142 14.03 -1.74 9.01
CA MET A 142 13.38 -0.47 9.34
C MET A 142 14.44 0.63 9.46
N LYS A 143 14.26 1.71 8.68
CA LYS A 143 15.11 2.90 8.73
C LYS A 143 14.24 4.15 8.66
N ASP A 144 14.38 5.05 9.62
CA ASP A 144 13.66 6.34 9.67
C ASP A 144 12.14 6.22 9.46
N GLY A 145 11.53 5.14 9.98
CA GLY A 145 10.11 4.84 9.82
C GLY A 145 9.73 4.22 8.47
N MET A 146 10.71 3.87 7.66
CA MET A 146 10.55 3.23 6.35
C MET A 146 10.82 1.72 6.47
N LEU A 147 9.90 0.90 6.02
CA LEU A 147 10.12 -0.52 5.77
C LEU A 147 10.76 -0.66 4.39
N ILE A 148 11.99 -1.13 4.36
CA ILE A 148 12.82 -1.24 3.16
C ILE A 148 13.12 -2.71 2.86
N ASP A 149 12.90 -3.11 1.62
CA ASP A 149 13.49 -4.31 1.05
C ASP A 149 14.92 -3.98 0.58
N LYS A 150 15.90 -4.52 1.30
CA LYS A 150 17.34 -4.30 1.03
C LYS A 150 17.79 -4.93 -0.28
N LYS A 151 17.19 -6.07 -0.65
CA LYS A 151 17.54 -6.83 -1.84
C LYS A 151 17.11 -6.10 -3.11
N ASP A 152 15.86 -5.63 -3.12
CA ASP A 152 15.28 -4.98 -4.29
C ASP A 152 15.43 -3.44 -4.23
N GLN A 153 16.08 -2.91 -3.18
CA GLN A 153 16.24 -1.46 -2.94
C GLN A 153 14.90 -0.72 -3.02
N LYS A 154 13.88 -1.30 -2.39
CA LYS A 154 12.50 -0.87 -2.50
C LYS A 154 11.98 -0.34 -1.17
N LEU A 155 11.35 0.83 -1.19
CA LEU A 155 10.52 1.31 -0.09
C LEU A 155 9.17 0.58 -0.15
N VAL A 156 8.93 -0.32 0.82
CA VAL A 156 7.70 -1.12 0.90
C VAL A 156 6.57 -0.34 1.57
N TYR A 157 6.88 0.38 2.66
CA TYR A 157 5.89 1.12 3.42
C TYR A 157 6.53 2.21 4.29
N LEU A 158 5.84 3.35 4.43
CA LEU A 158 6.20 4.43 5.36
C LEU A 158 5.21 4.47 6.52
N LEU A 159 5.72 4.40 7.75
CA LEU A 159 4.90 4.56 8.95
C LEU A 159 4.18 5.91 9.00
N ASN A 160 2.91 5.92 9.39
CA ASN A 160 2.13 7.13 9.60
C ASN A 160 2.64 8.01 10.77
N ALA A 161 3.60 7.51 11.53
CA ALA A 161 4.29 8.25 12.59
C ALA A 161 5.28 9.29 12.04
N VAL A 162 5.77 9.12 10.81
CA VAL A 162 6.62 10.11 10.11
C VAL A 162 5.78 11.34 9.77
N LYS A 163 6.28 12.52 10.13
CA LYS A 163 5.53 13.77 10.02
C LYS A 163 6.32 14.83 9.25
N GLY A 164 5.58 15.72 8.60
CA GLY A 164 6.15 16.87 7.91
C GLY A 164 6.86 16.48 6.62
N ILE A 165 8.17 16.59 6.58
CA ILE A 165 9.00 16.28 5.40
C ILE A 165 9.49 14.84 5.50
N CYS A 166 9.32 14.09 4.43
CA CYS A 166 9.91 12.77 4.25
C CYS A 166 10.95 12.83 3.13
N GLU A 167 12.20 12.66 3.50
CA GLU A 167 13.31 12.50 2.57
C GLU A 167 13.57 11.00 2.39
N VAL A 168 13.31 10.48 1.18
CA VAL A 168 13.61 9.09 0.85
C VAL A 168 15.13 8.96 0.68
N PRO A 169 15.79 7.99 1.35
CA PRO A 169 17.25 7.89 1.31
C PRO A 169 17.77 7.50 -0.07
N ASP A 170 19.00 7.94 -0.37
CA ASP A 170 19.72 7.48 -1.55
C ASP A 170 19.88 5.96 -1.55
N GLY A 171 19.90 5.38 -2.75
CA GLY A 171 19.98 3.93 -2.96
C GLY A 171 18.63 3.24 -3.08
N ILE A 172 17.53 3.89 -2.72
CA ILE A 172 16.19 3.38 -3.04
C ILE A 172 15.94 3.58 -4.54
N ARG A 173 15.58 2.49 -5.23
CA ARG A 173 15.31 2.47 -6.69
C ARG A 173 13.82 2.35 -6.99
N GLU A 174 13.06 1.72 -6.10
CA GLU A 174 11.62 1.53 -6.28
C GLU A 174 10.83 2.02 -5.08
N ILE A 175 9.72 2.70 -5.35
CA ILE A 175 8.68 3.01 -4.36
C ILE A 175 7.52 2.05 -4.60
N GLY A 176 7.23 1.23 -3.62
CA GLY A 176 6.18 0.21 -3.69
C GLY A 176 4.78 0.79 -3.83
N SER A 177 3.87 -0.01 -4.39
CA SER A 177 2.46 0.36 -4.45
C SER A 177 1.92 0.61 -3.04
N ARG A 178 1.22 1.74 -2.86
CA ARG A 178 0.63 2.17 -1.58
C ARG A 178 1.65 2.46 -0.46
N ALA A 179 2.92 2.66 -0.79
CA ALA A 179 3.98 2.84 0.21
C ALA A 179 3.74 4.04 1.15
N PHE A 180 3.13 5.11 0.66
CA PHE A 180 2.77 6.31 1.44
C PHE A 180 1.25 6.44 1.66
N GLU A 181 0.45 5.45 1.26
CA GLU A 181 -1.01 5.56 1.26
C GLU A 181 -1.56 5.99 2.62
N ALA A 182 -2.50 6.96 2.57
CA ALA A 182 -3.19 7.50 3.74
C ALA A 182 -2.28 8.10 4.82
N ASN A 183 -1.02 8.44 4.49
CA ASN A 183 -0.16 9.15 5.42
C ASN A 183 -0.56 10.64 5.51
N ASN A 184 -1.49 10.91 6.43
CA ASN A 184 -2.03 12.25 6.64
C ASN A 184 -1.11 13.16 7.48
N SER A 185 0.06 12.68 7.89
CA SER A 185 1.05 13.45 8.66
C SER A 185 2.09 14.15 7.78
N LEU A 186 2.22 13.70 6.53
CA LEU A 186 3.16 14.27 5.56
C LEU A 186 2.67 15.59 4.99
N LYS A 187 3.61 16.50 4.78
CA LYS A 187 3.46 17.77 4.05
C LYS A 187 4.28 17.79 2.77
N GLU A 188 5.42 17.14 2.78
CA GLU A 188 6.35 17.11 1.66
C GLU A 188 7.01 15.73 1.53
N ILE A 189 7.24 15.30 0.29
CA ILE A 189 8.04 14.10 -0.03
C ILE A 189 9.13 14.52 -0.99
N ILE A 190 10.38 14.15 -0.67
CA ILE A 190 11.56 14.40 -1.50
C ILE A 190 12.15 13.06 -1.91
N PHE A 191 12.12 12.77 -3.20
CA PHE A 191 12.73 11.57 -3.75
C PHE A 191 14.16 11.85 -4.22
N PRO A 192 15.11 10.94 -3.96
CA PRO A 192 16.48 11.03 -4.47
C PRO A 192 16.53 10.68 -5.97
N GLY A 193 17.62 11.04 -6.61
CA GLY A 193 17.85 10.73 -8.03
C GLY A 193 17.96 9.23 -8.35
N SER A 194 18.18 8.39 -7.33
CA SER A 194 18.27 6.94 -7.49
C SER A 194 16.92 6.25 -7.77
N VAL A 195 15.78 6.91 -7.48
CA VAL A 195 14.45 6.30 -7.70
C VAL A 195 14.13 6.29 -9.20
N GLU A 196 13.92 5.10 -9.71
CA GLU A 196 13.62 4.80 -11.12
C GLU A 196 12.14 4.48 -11.35
N THR A 197 11.46 3.99 -10.31
CA THR A 197 10.05 3.58 -10.41
C THR A 197 9.26 3.97 -9.17
N ILE A 198 8.08 4.54 -9.39
CA ILE A 198 7.08 4.77 -8.35
C ILE A 198 5.82 4.02 -8.78
N GLN A 199 5.43 3.00 -8.03
CA GLN A 199 4.35 2.08 -8.37
C GLN A 199 2.96 2.77 -8.28
N PRO A 200 1.91 2.21 -8.91
CA PRO A 200 0.54 2.74 -8.79
C PRO A 200 0.09 2.94 -7.35
N GLU A 201 -0.73 3.99 -7.11
CA GLU A 201 -1.33 4.30 -5.81
C GLU A 201 -0.32 4.65 -4.70
N ALA A 202 0.97 4.83 -5.04
CA ALA A 202 2.06 4.96 -4.06
C ALA A 202 1.83 6.09 -3.05
N ILE A 203 1.22 7.21 -3.44
CA ILE A 203 1.05 8.42 -2.62
C ILE A 203 -0.46 8.75 -2.44
N GLU A 204 -1.32 7.77 -2.70
CA GLU A 204 -2.76 7.96 -2.64
C GLU A 204 -3.25 8.34 -1.24
N TYR A 205 -4.31 9.17 -1.15
CA TYR A 205 -4.94 9.62 0.10
C TYR A 205 -4.04 10.41 1.09
N CYS A 206 -2.96 11.01 0.64
CA CYS A 206 -2.12 11.90 1.46
C CYS A 206 -2.77 13.28 1.63
N LYS A 207 -3.79 13.40 2.51
CA LYS A 207 -4.69 14.56 2.61
C LYS A 207 -4.01 15.88 2.99
N ASN A 208 -2.84 15.83 3.61
CA ASN A 208 -2.11 17.03 4.04
C ASN A 208 -0.85 17.30 3.21
N LEU A 209 -0.58 16.49 2.18
CA LEU A 209 0.54 16.65 1.29
C LEU A 209 0.38 17.92 0.45
N THR A 210 1.36 18.81 0.50
CA THR A 210 1.36 20.10 -0.21
C THR A 210 2.40 20.17 -1.33
N SER A 211 3.46 19.36 -1.23
CA SER A 211 4.61 19.38 -2.13
C SER A 211 5.20 17.99 -2.34
N VAL A 212 5.62 17.71 -3.57
CA VAL A 212 6.39 16.50 -3.93
C VAL A 212 7.48 16.89 -4.90
N LYS A 213 8.73 16.53 -4.55
CA LYS A 213 9.86 16.62 -5.48
C LYS A 213 10.08 15.25 -6.11
N LEU A 214 9.66 15.11 -7.36
CA LEU A 214 9.81 13.87 -8.12
C LEU A 214 11.27 13.62 -8.53
N PRO A 215 11.70 12.34 -8.64
CA PRO A 215 13.03 12.00 -9.11
C PRO A 215 13.11 12.12 -10.65
N GLY A 216 14.27 12.51 -11.16
CA GLY A 216 14.47 12.67 -12.60
C GLY A 216 14.52 11.34 -13.38
N GLY A 217 14.64 10.20 -12.70
CA GLY A 217 14.80 8.88 -13.33
C GLY A 217 13.48 8.19 -13.75
N ILE A 218 12.32 8.70 -13.32
CA ILE A 218 11.04 8.07 -13.67
C ILE A 218 10.61 8.41 -15.09
N ASN A 219 9.96 7.46 -15.75
CA ASN A 219 9.44 7.62 -17.10
C ASN A 219 7.90 7.65 -17.17
N VAL A 220 7.23 7.43 -16.05
CA VAL A 220 5.77 7.32 -15.97
C VAL A 220 5.24 7.96 -14.68
N ILE A 221 4.12 8.68 -14.80
CA ILE A 221 3.24 8.97 -13.65
C ILE A 221 2.15 7.88 -13.63
N ASN A 222 2.28 6.95 -12.71
CA ASN A 222 1.45 5.77 -12.65
C ASN A 222 -0.01 6.05 -12.21
N ALA A 223 -0.88 5.06 -12.43
CA ALA A 223 -2.29 5.16 -12.09
C ALA A 223 -2.51 5.47 -10.61
N TYR A 224 -3.41 6.43 -10.32
CA TYR A 224 -3.80 6.87 -8.98
C TYR A 224 -2.65 7.34 -8.08
N MET A 225 -1.46 7.63 -8.65
CA MET A 225 -0.25 7.95 -7.86
C MET A 225 -0.50 9.05 -6.82
N PHE A 226 -1.20 10.12 -7.15
CA PHE A 226 -1.54 11.26 -6.28
C PHE A 226 -3.04 11.37 -6.02
N SER A 227 -3.82 10.34 -6.35
CA SER A 227 -5.26 10.38 -6.14
C SER A 227 -5.61 10.75 -4.70
N ASN A 228 -6.62 11.60 -4.52
CA ASN A 228 -7.08 12.03 -3.20
C ASN A 228 -6.02 12.80 -2.36
N CYS A 229 -5.17 13.61 -3.01
CA CYS A 229 -4.23 14.56 -2.38
C CYS A 229 -4.75 16.02 -2.51
N PRO A 230 -5.81 16.42 -1.77
CA PRO A 230 -6.55 17.67 -2.02
C PRO A 230 -5.78 18.95 -1.68
N LYS A 231 -4.64 18.84 -0.97
CA LYS A 231 -3.78 19.98 -0.63
C LYS A 231 -2.52 20.08 -1.48
N LEU A 232 -2.28 19.16 -2.39
CA LEU A 232 -1.20 19.27 -3.36
C LEU A 232 -1.48 20.49 -4.27
N THR A 233 -0.56 21.47 -4.28
CA THR A 233 -0.80 22.74 -4.95
C THR A 233 -0.10 22.87 -6.28
N SER A 234 1.06 22.24 -6.42
CA SER A 234 1.87 22.29 -7.63
C SER A 234 2.68 21.02 -7.80
N LEU A 235 3.02 20.71 -9.05
CA LEU A 235 3.92 19.61 -9.37
C LEU A 235 4.73 19.93 -10.63
N VAL A 236 6.01 19.63 -10.59
CA VAL A 236 6.88 19.62 -11.76
C VAL A 236 7.08 18.15 -12.17
N ILE A 237 6.59 17.81 -13.35
CA ILE A 237 6.81 16.48 -13.94
C ILE A 237 8.18 16.51 -14.58
N PRO A 238 9.09 15.55 -14.25
CA PRO A 238 10.45 15.55 -14.78
C PRO A 238 10.52 15.32 -16.28
N ASP A 239 11.56 15.88 -16.88
CA ASP A 239 11.91 15.58 -18.28
C ASP A 239 12.15 14.09 -18.45
N GLY A 240 11.72 13.37 -19.34
CA GLY A 240 11.84 11.90 -19.46
C GLY A 240 10.56 11.15 -19.13
N VAL A 241 9.61 11.77 -18.45
CA VAL A 241 8.27 11.19 -18.31
C VAL A 241 7.57 11.23 -19.66
N THR A 242 7.10 10.07 -20.10
CA THR A 242 6.41 9.90 -21.39
C THR A 242 4.92 9.70 -21.27
N SER A 243 4.44 9.25 -20.10
CA SER A 243 3.05 8.83 -19.92
C SER A 243 2.50 9.22 -18.55
N ILE A 244 1.22 9.64 -18.52
CA ILE A 244 0.45 9.93 -17.30
C ILE A 244 -0.83 9.10 -17.34
N TYR A 245 -0.96 8.17 -16.39
CA TYR A 245 -2.03 7.18 -16.38
C TYR A 245 -3.29 7.62 -15.60
N VAL A 246 -4.32 6.79 -15.72
CA VAL A 246 -5.66 7.00 -15.15
C VAL A 246 -5.64 7.40 -13.69
N GLY A 247 -6.47 8.37 -13.31
CA GLY A 247 -6.66 8.80 -11.93
C GLY A 247 -5.44 9.40 -11.24
N ALA A 248 -4.31 9.63 -11.97
CA ALA A 248 -3.06 10.07 -11.36
C ALA A 248 -3.23 11.30 -10.44
N PHE A 249 -4.15 12.21 -10.78
CA PHE A 249 -4.46 13.42 -10.01
C PHE A 249 -5.95 13.52 -9.64
N GLU A 250 -6.65 12.39 -9.59
CA GLU A 250 -8.05 12.35 -9.19
C GLU A 250 -8.24 12.96 -7.79
N ASN A 251 -9.28 13.81 -7.62
CA ASN A 251 -9.56 14.52 -6.37
C ASN A 251 -8.41 15.42 -5.83
N CYS A 252 -7.46 15.84 -6.68
CA CYS A 252 -6.44 16.84 -6.33
C CYS A 252 -7.00 18.27 -6.44
N LYS A 253 -8.04 18.58 -5.66
CA LYS A 253 -8.82 19.84 -5.76
C LYS A 253 -8.01 21.11 -5.50
N GLY A 254 -6.86 20.99 -4.81
CA GLY A 254 -5.96 22.09 -4.51
C GLY A 254 -4.95 22.39 -5.59
N LEU A 255 -4.83 21.54 -6.64
CA LEU A 255 -3.80 21.64 -7.65
C LEU A 255 -4.04 22.87 -8.54
N LYS A 256 -3.06 23.77 -8.58
CA LYS A 256 -3.11 25.04 -9.29
C LYS A 256 -2.11 25.12 -10.45
N GLU A 257 -0.98 24.44 -10.31
CA GLU A 257 0.10 24.50 -11.28
C GLU A 257 0.69 23.11 -11.54
N VAL A 258 0.81 22.74 -12.80
CA VAL A 258 1.54 21.53 -13.23
C VAL A 258 2.42 21.88 -14.41
N VAL A 259 3.71 21.61 -14.27
CA VAL A 259 4.65 21.69 -15.40
C VAL A 259 4.70 20.32 -16.07
N ILE A 260 4.31 20.25 -17.35
CA ILE A 260 4.29 19.01 -18.14
C ILE A 260 5.36 19.14 -19.24
N PRO A 261 6.41 18.29 -19.23
CA PRO A 261 7.49 18.37 -20.19
C PRO A 261 7.07 17.92 -21.59
N ALA A 262 7.82 18.35 -22.60
CA ALA A 262 7.59 17.99 -24.00
C ALA A 262 7.75 16.48 -24.28
N SER A 263 8.43 15.74 -23.39
CA SER A 263 8.59 14.28 -23.47
C SER A 263 7.28 13.50 -23.29
N VAL A 264 6.25 14.13 -22.70
CA VAL A 264 4.95 13.46 -22.47
C VAL A 264 4.21 13.33 -23.81
N THR A 265 3.93 12.08 -24.19
CA THR A 265 3.25 11.70 -25.42
C THR A 265 1.91 10.98 -25.19
N PHE A 266 1.61 10.67 -23.91
CA PHE A 266 0.35 10.05 -23.51
C PHE A 266 -0.16 10.62 -22.19
N ILE A 267 -1.39 11.11 -22.18
CA ILE A 267 -2.10 11.55 -20.97
C ILE A 267 -3.50 10.92 -21.01
N ASN A 268 -3.84 10.17 -19.96
CA ASN A 268 -5.17 9.58 -19.86
C ASN A 268 -6.25 10.66 -19.71
N ASN A 269 -7.44 10.39 -20.22
CA ASN A 269 -8.53 11.36 -20.19
C ASN A 269 -8.98 11.67 -18.75
N GLY A 270 -9.30 12.95 -18.49
CA GLY A 270 -9.94 13.40 -17.27
C GLY A 270 -9.08 13.39 -16.02
N ILE A 271 -7.76 13.22 -16.14
CA ILE A 271 -6.87 13.14 -14.96
C ILE A 271 -6.88 14.38 -14.06
N PHE A 272 -7.26 15.55 -14.60
CA PHE A 272 -7.33 16.84 -13.89
C PHE A 272 -8.76 17.33 -13.66
N SER A 273 -9.78 16.48 -13.85
CA SER A 273 -11.19 16.91 -13.84
C SER A 273 -11.63 17.61 -12.55
N ASP A 274 -11.02 17.31 -11.43
CA ASP A 274 -11.33 17.92 -10.12
C ASP A 274 -10.51 19.18 -9.82
N SER A 275 -9.52 19.51 -10.64
CA SER A 275 -8.58 20.63 -10.42
C SER A 275 -9.03 21.89 -11.16
N LYS A 276 -10.14 22.48 -10.72
CA LYS A 276 -10.82 23.60 -11.43
C LYS A 276 -10.00 24.89 -11.58
N GLN A 277 -8.93 25.05 -10.79
CA GLN A 277 -8.07 26.25 -10.83
C GLN A 277 -6.73 25.98 -11.53
N LEU A 278 -6.57 24.79 -12.12
CA LEU A 278 -5.31 24.36 -12.73
C LEU A 278 -4.92 25.22 -13.91
N VAL A 279 -3.65 25.58 -13.95
CA VAL A 279 -2.93 26.12 -15.10
C VAL A 279 -1.74 25.19 -15.38
N CYS A 280 -1.67 24.62 -16.57
CA CYS A 280 -0.54 23.81 -16.99
C CYS A 280 0.53 24.69 -17.64
N THR A 281 1.81 24.45 -17.34
CA THR A 281 2.93 24.97 -18.11
C THR A 281 3.38 23.90 -19.08
N VAL A 282 3.34 24.19 -20.39
CA VAL A 282 3.58 23.22 -21.47
C VAL A 282 4.49 23.82 -22.54
N ALA A 283 5.16 22.98 -23.31
CA ALA A 283 5.92 23.44 -24.48
C ALA A 283 4.97 23.67 -25.67
N ASP A 284 5.31 24.65 -26.54
CA ASP A 284 4.58 24.85 -27.79
C ASP A 284 4.71 23.63 -28.72
N GLY A 285 3.62 23.26 -29.38
CA GLY A 285 3.56 22.08 -30.25
C GLY A 285 3.64 20.74 -29.52
N SER A 286 3.59 20.69 -28.18
CA SER A 286 3.62 19.45 -27.42
C SER A 286 2.26 18.77 -27.34
N TYR A 287 2.26 17.44 -27.15
CA TYR A 287 1.06 16.66 -26.85
C TYR A 287 0.31 17.18 -25.61
N ALA A 288 1.03 17.66 -24.61
CA ALA A 288 0.45 18.24 -23.40
C ALA A 288 -0.37 19.52 -23.69
N LYS A 289 0.07 20.35 -24.65
CA LYS A 289 -0.69 21.52 -25.13
C LYS A 289 -2.00 21.07 -25.78
N GLU A 290 -1.94 20.13 -26.74
CA GLU A 290 -3.12 19.56 -27.38
C GLU A 290 -4.12 18.97 -26.39
N TYR A 291 -3.60 18.26 -25.40
CA TYR A 291 -4.42 17.72 -24.30
C TYR A 291 -5.12 18.83 -23.50
N CYS A 292 -4.43 19.90 -23.15
CA CYS A 292 -5.02 21.04 -22.45
C CYS A 292 -6.15 21.70 -23.27
N GLU A 293 -5.92 21.91 -24.55
CA GLU A 293 -6.91 22.46 -25.48
C GLU A 293 -8.16 21.57 -25.59
N ALA A 294 -7.96 20.27 -25.78
CA ALA A 294 -9.05 19.29 -25.91
C ALA A 294 -9.89 19.15 -24.64
N ASN A 295 -9.31 19.41 -23.46
CA ASN A 295 -9.98 19.27 -22.15
C ASN A 295 -10.34 20.62 -21.50
N ASN A 296 -10.22 21.75 -22.21
CA ASN A 296 -10.49 23.11 -21.70
C ASN A 296 -9.70 23.46 -20.43
N ILE A 297 -8.46 22.99 -20.32
CA ILE A 297 -7.54 23.30 -19.24
C ILE A 297 -6.73 24.54 -19.61
N LYS A 298 -6.64 25.51 -18.69
CA LYS A 298 -5.79 26.70 -18.89
C LYS A 298 -4.33 26.30 -18.97
N TYR A 299 -3.58 26.93 -19.88
CA TYR A 299 -2.14 26.68 -19.98
C TYR A 299 -1.36 27.95 -20.31
N VAL A 300 -0.06 27.91 -20.05
CA VAL A 300 0.94 28.88 -20.48
C VAL A 300 2.07 28.15 -21.22
N ILE A 301 2.64 28.80 -22.20
CA ILE A 301 3.79 28.26 -22.95
C ILE A 301 5.07 28.64 -22.22
N LYS A 302 5.95 27.63 -22.06
CA LYS A 302 7.30 27.80 -21.51
C LYS A 302 8.29 28.06 -22.62
#